data_ba3f1faa2c8c09209a0d09a82e760aa1
#
_entry.id   ba3f1faa2c8c09209a0d09a82e760aa1
#
_cell.length_a   1.000
_cell.length_b   1.000
_cell.length_c   1.000
_cell.angle_alpha   90.00
_cell.angle_beta   90.00
_cell.angle_gamma   90.00
#
_symmetry.space_group_name_H-M   'P 1'
#
loop_
_entity.id
_entity.type
_entity.pdbx_description
1 polymer ?
#
loop_
_entity_poly.entity_id
_entity_poly.type
_entity_poly.pdbx_seq_one_letter_code
_entity_poly.pdbx_strand_id
1 'polypeptide(L)'
;MQQPALTRDQRNTFIASFLGWTLDAFDFFLVVVVLRHVAADLHASFIAASVAVTLTLALRPVGALLFGWIADRYGRRIPLMIDLACFSVLELATAFSPNLTVFIVLRALYGIAMGGEWGLGAALAMEALPAQRRGLFSGMLQEGYACGYLLASLVFATLFTHIGWRGMFVIGTLPALLIFFIRRNVPESPAWLHGQAERIAQAPHLLLRVFKARWPLFVYCIFFLAGMNFMSHGTQDPYVSAFLDGQHRLSPGLAGTINIIANVGAIAGGIFFGAFSQRIGRRRTIIACCVLALAIIPLWAFSNTIALLAIGGFLMQFMIQGAWGVIPAHLNEISPPELRGTFPGFTYQFGNLLASGTLTIEAVLASHTFRTPAGQPDFAVAMAVFAAVACVFAGLMALLGYFVVPEQRERTFMP
;
A
#
# COMPACT_ATOMS: atom_id res chain seq x y z
N MET A 1 -13.30 22.20 -22.12
CA MET A 1 -12.60 21.36 -23.08
C MET A 1 -12.88 19.90 -22.71
N GLN A 2 -13.45 19.10 -23.64
CA GLN A 2 -13.63 17.67 -23.42
C GLN A 2 -12.24 17.01 -23.35
N GLN A 3 -11.99 16.33 -22.25
CA GLN A 3 -10.72 15.58 -22.10
C GLN A 3 -10.74 14.38 -23.08
N PRO A 4 -9.67 14.16 -23.87
CA PRO A 4 -9.62 13.06 -24.82
C PRO A 4 -9.81 11.71 -24.11
N ALA A 5 -10.51 10.79 -24.76
CA ALA A 5 -10.65 9.42 -24.27
C ALA A 5 -9.27 8.76 -24.19
N LEU A 6 -9.09 7.83 -23.23
CA LEU A 6 -7.86 7.06 -23.16
C LEU A 6 -7.72 6.15 -24.39
N THR A 7 -6.51 6.03 -24.89
CA THR A 7 -6.19 5.03 -25.92
C THR A 7 -6.34 3.62 -25.33
N ARG A 8 -6.45 2.62 -26.21
CA ARG A 8 -6.52 1.20 -25.79
C ARG A 8 -5.30 0.81 -24.94
N ASP A 9 -4.12 1.25 -25.33
CA ASP A 9 -2.87 0.94 -24.63
C ASP A 9 -2.81 1.57 -23.25
N GLN A 10 -3.21 2.84 -23.13
CA GLN A 10 -3.29 3.53 -21.83
C GLN A 10 -4.26 2.84 -20.88
N ARG A 11 -5.43 2.43 -21.39
CA ARG A 11 -6.42 1.70 -20.62
C ARG A 11 -5.92 0.33 -20.18
N ASN A 12 -5.30 -0.44 -21.09
CA ASN A 12 -4.78 -1.76 -20.76
C ASN A 12 -3.62 -1.69 -19.77
N THR A 13 -2.74 -0.70 -19.90
CA THR A 13 -1.65 -0.44 -18.96
C THR A 13 -2.19 -0.12 -17.57
N PHE A 14 -3.19 0.76 -17.49
CA PHE A 14 -3.82 1.09 -16.21
C PHE A 14 -4.50 -0.12 -15.56
N ILE A 15 -5.27 -0.89 -16.34
CA ILE A 15 -5.94 -2.11 -15.83
C ILE A 15 -4.91 -3.12 -15.31
N ALA A 16 -3.81 -3.33 -16.04
CA ALA A 16 -2.76 -4.25 -15.61
C ALA A 16 -2.12 -3.80 -14.27
N SER A 17 -1.79 -2.51 -14.14
CA SER A 17 -1.21 -1.96 -12.91
C SER A 17 -2.19 -1.99 -11.73
N PHE A 18 -3.47 -1.69 -11.97
CA PHE A 18 -4.52 -1.76 -10.95
C PHE A 18 -4.75 -3.20 -10.47
N LEU A 19 -4.87 -4.14 -11.40
CA LEU A 19 -5.07 -5.56 -11.07
C LEU A 19 -3.83 -6.14 -10.38
N GLY A 20 -2.61 -5.77 -10.81
CA GLY A 20 -1.38 -6.16 -10.14
C GLY A 20 -1.40 -5.77 -8.68
N TRP A 21 -1.62 -4.49 -8.39
CA TRP A 21 -1.71 -3.97 -7.03
C TRP A 21 -2.86 -4.58 -6.21
N THR A 22 -4.02 -4.81 -6.85
CA THR A 22 -5.16 -5.48 -6.20
C THR A 22 -4.82 -6.91 -5.80
N LEU A 23 -4.18 -7.66 -6.69
CA LEU A 23 -3.83 -9.06 -6.45
C LEU A 23 -2.66 -9.21 -5.48
N ASP A 24 -1.69 -8.28 -5.50
CA ASP A 24 -0.63 -8.19 -4.49
C ASP A 24 -1.20 -7.98 -3.09
N ALA A 25 -2.11 -7.02 -2.94
CA ALA A 25 -2.81 -6.78 -1.68
C ALA A 25 -3.69 -7.97 -1.26
N PHE A 26 -4.37 -8.61 -2.21
CA PHE A 26 -5.16 -9.81 -1.97
C PHE A 26 -4.31 -10.91 -1.33
N ASP A 27 -3.17 -11.25 -1.92
CA ASP A 27 -2.28 -12.30 -1.43
C ASP A 27 -1.68 -11.95 -0.05
N PHE A 28 -1.33 -10.69 0.17
CA PHE A 28 -0.87 -10.22 1.48
C PHE A 28 -1.95 -10.42 2.55
N PHE A 29 -3.20 -10.04 2.26
CA PHE A 29 -4.29 -10.17 3.22
C PHE A 29 -4.76 -11.61 3.42
N LEU A 30 -4.56 -12.51 2.47
CA LEU A 30 -4.79 -13.95 2.69
C LEU A 30 -4.01 -14.46 3.89
N VAL A 31 -2.71 -14.12 3.99
CA VAL A 31 -1.90 -14.49 5.16
C VAL A 31 -2.51 -13.94 6.45
N VAL A 32 -2.86 -12.66 6.45
CA VAL A 32 -3.37 -11.97 7.65
C VAL A 32 -4.64 -12.64 8.19
N VAL A 33 -5.59 -12.94 7.31
CA VAL A 33 -6.88 -13.52 7.73
C VAL A 33 -6.78 -14.99 8.17
N VAL A 34 -5.83 -15.76 7.63
CA VAL A 34 -5.66 -17.18 7.99
C VAL A 34 -4.59 -17.46 9.04
N LEU A 35 -3.86 -16.45 9.50
CA LEU A 35 -2.64 -16.62 10.32
C LEU A 35 -2.85 -17.44 11.59
N ARG A 36 -4.00 -17.30 12.27
CA ARG A 36 -4.35 -18.11 13.45
C ARG A 36 -4.50 -19.59 13.11
N HIS A 37 -5.07 -19.89 11.95
CA HIS A 37 -5.28 -21.27 11.48
C HIS A 37 -3.95 -21.91 11.05
N VAL A 38 -3.07 -21.13 10.41
CA VAL A 38 -1.69 -21.53 10.10
C VAL A 38 -0.93 -21.87 11.37
N ALA A 39 -0.98 -20.98 12.38
CA ALA A 39 -0.33 -21.21 13.67
C ALA A 39 -0.81 -22.51 14.34
N ALA A 40 -2.12 -22.74 14.34
CA ALA A 40 -2.69 -23.95 14.93
C ALA A 40 -2.27 -25.22 14.19
N ASP A 41 -2.32 -25.23 12.85
CA ASP A 41 -1.98 -26.40 12.03
C ASP A 41 -0.48 -26.74 12.07
N LEU A 42 0.38 -25.72 12.17
CA LEU A 42 1.83 -25.88 12.27
C LEU A 42 2.32 -25.97 13.73
N HIS A 43 1.43 -26.20 14.69
CA HIS A 43 1.72 -26.35 16.13
C HIS A 43 2.58 -25.21 16.71
N ALA A 44 2.30 -23.98 16.30
CA ALA A 44 3.06 -22.78 16.67
C ALA A 44 2.21 -21.79 17.45
N SER A 45 2.86 -20.90 18.21
CA SER A 45 2.17 -19.76 18.80
C SER A 45 1.82 -18.73 17.71
N PHE A 46 0.75 -17.96 17.94
CA PHE A 46 0.36 -16.88 17.05
C PHE A 46 1.50 -15.85 16.86
N ILE A 47 2.24 -15.54 17.94
CA ILE A 47 3.39 -14.63 17.89
C ILE A 47 4.48 -15.19 16.98
N ALA A 48 4.80 -16.48 17.07
CA ALA A 48 5.79 -17.09 16.20
C ALA A 48 5.35 -17.08 14.72
N ALA A 49 4.06 -17.31 14.44
CA ALA A 49 3.52 -17.25 13.10
C ALA A 49 3.51 -15.81 12.54
N SER A 50 3.27 -14.78 13.39
CA SER A 50 3.25 -13.37 12.96
C SER A 50 4.62 -12.86 12.48
N VAL A 51 5.72 -13.53 12.83
CA VAL A 51 7.05 -13.25 12.28
C VAL A 51 7.06 -13.35 10.76
N ALA A 52 6.23 -14.22 10.17
CA ALA A 52 6.11 -14.35 8.73
C ALA A 52 5.61 -13.05 8.09
N VAL A 53 4.61 -12.39 8.68
CA VAL A 53 4.08 -11.11 8.20
C VAL A 53 5.13 -10.01 8.37
N THR A 54 5.78 -9.96 9.53
CA THR A 54 6.86 -8.99 9.81
C THR A 54 7.99 -9.10 8.79
N LEU A 55 8.48 -10.33 8.49
CA LEU A 55 9.56 -10.53 7.53
C LEU A 55 9.11 -10.24 6.09
N THR A 56 7.85 -10.55 5.74
CA THR A 56 7.28 -10.14 4.45
C THR A 56 7.42 -8.63 4.27
N LEU A 57 6.98 -7.83 5.24
CA LEU A 57 7.05 -6.37 5.17
C LEU A 57 8.49 -5.84 5.24
N ALA A 58 9.33 -6.43 6.11
CA ALA A 58 10.70 -5.97 6.31
C ALA A 58 11.62 -6.19 5.10
N LEU A 59 11.34 -7.19 4.26
CA LEU A 59 12.15 -7.51 3.09
C LEU A 59 11.67 -6.84 1.80
N ARG A 60 10.51 -6.20 1.79
CA ARG A 60 10.00 -5.45 0.62
C ARG A 60 10.97 -4.39 0.07
N PRO A 61 11.75 -3.65 0.88
CA PRO A 61 12.73 -2.70 0.34
C PRO A 61 13.80 -3.36 -0.55
N VAL A 62 14.19 -4.60 -0.25
CA VAL A 62 15.14 -5.36 -1.08
C VAL A 62 14.54 -5.61 -2.47
N GLY A 63 13.28 -6.02 -2.51
CA GLY A 63 12.53 -6.21 -3.76
C GLY A 63 12.37 -4.91 -4.55
N ALA A 64 12.00 -3.82 -3.88
CA ALA A 64 11.87 -2.52 -4.51
C ALA A 64 13.18 -2.05 -5.19
N LEU A 65 14.32 -2.29 -4.55
CA LEU A 65 15.63 -2.01 -5.15
C LEU A 65 15.92 -2.92 -6.34
N LEU A 66 15.72 -4.22 -6.17
CA LEU A 66 16.03 -5.23 -7.20
C LEU A 66 15.18 -5.01 -8.45
N PHE A 67 13.87 -5.04 -8.31
CA PHE A 67 12.94 -4.91 -9.44
C PHE A 67 12.93 -3.50 -10.01
N GLY A 68 13.09 -2.47 -9.18
CA GLY A 68 13.24 -1.10 -9.64
C GLY A 68 14.49 -0.91 -10.49
N TRP A 69 15.64 -1.46 -10.07
CA TRP A 69 16.88 -1.42 -10.85
C TRP A 69 16.74 -2.16 -12.18
N ILE A 70 16.12 -3.35 -12.18
CA ILE A 70 15.83 -4.08 -13.41
C ILE A 70 14.92 -3.25 -14.33
N ALA A 71 13.90 -2.57 -13.77
CA ALA A 71 12.96 -1.77 -14.52
C ALA A 71 13.59 -0.53 -15.16
N ASP A 72 14.51 0.12 -14.49
CA ASP A 72 15.21 1.27 -15.06
C ASP A 72 16.15 0.86 -16.21
N ARG A 73 16.66 -0.38 -16.20
CA ARG A 73 17.59 -0.91 -17.20
C ARG A 73 16.87 -1.59 -18.39
N TYR A 74 15.82 -2.38 -18.12
CA TYR A 74 15.20 -3.27 -19.11
C TYR A 74 13.76 -2.92 -19.46
N GLY A 75 13.21 -1.84 -18.89
CA GLY A 75 11.80 -1.45 -19.04
C GLY A 75 10.94 -1.90 -17.87
N ARG A 76 9.71 -1.39 -17.83
CA ARG A 76 8.78 -1.62 -16.70
C ARG A 76 8.00 -2.93 -16.84
N ARG A 77 7.70 -3.31 -18.05
CA ARG A 77 6.84 -4.46 -18.38
C ARG A 77 7.45 -5.81 -17.99
N ILE A 78 8.71 -6.04 -18.34
CA ILE A 78 9.40 -7.32 -18.10
C ILE A 78 9.58 -7.58 -16.60
N PRO A 79 10.14 -6.65 -15.80
CA PRO A 79 10.26 -6.85 -14.36
C PRO A 79 8.91 -7.06 -13.66
N LEU A 80 7.85 -6.37 -14.08
CA LEU A 80 6.50 -6.57 -13.54
C LEU A 80 6.00 -8.01 -13.79
N MET A 81 6.24 -8.58 -14.96
CA MET A 81 5.88 -9.98 -15.24
C MET A 81 6.71 -10.98 -14.43
N ILE A 82 8.01 -10.70 -14.22
CA ILE A 82 8.90 -11.55 -13.41
C ILE A 82 8.46 -11.49 -11.95
N ASP A 83 8.16 -10.33 -11.44
CA ASP A 83 7.69 -10.08 -10.08
C ASP A 83 6.40 -10.88 -9.80
N LEU A 84 5.38 -10.73 -10.66
CA LEU A 84 4.13 -11.49 -10.59
C LEU A 84 4.38 -13.01 -10.64
N ALA A 85 5.30 -13.50 -11.47
CA ALA A 85 5.65 -14.91 -11.53
C ALA A 85 6.30 -15.38 -10.23
N CYS A 86 7.26 -14.61 -9.70
CA CYS A 86 7.98 -14.94 -8.48
C CYS A 86 7.03 -15.04 -7.28
N PHE A 87 6.20 -14.04 -7.05
CA PHE A 87 5.33 -14.11 -5.88
C PHE A 87 4.22 -15.16 -6.03
N SER A 88 3.67 -15.41 -7.23
CA SER A 88 2.70 -16.49 -7.45
C SER A 88 3.31 -17.88 -7.19
N VAL A 89 4.57 -18.13 -7.59
CA VAL A 89 5.27 -19.39 -7.29
C VAL A 89 5.52 -19.53 -5.78
N LEU A 90 5.93 -18.46 -5.11
CA LEU A 90 6.18 -18.46 -3.66
C LEU A 90 4.87 -18.63 -2.87
N GLU A 91 3.77 -18.06 -3.36
CA GLU A 91 2.43 -18.24 -2.80
C GLU A 91 2.02 -19.71 -2.87
N LEU A 92 2.16 -20.32 -4.05
CA LEU A 92 1.90 -21.74 -4.23
C LEU A 92 2.78 -22.62 -3.32
N ALA A 93 4.07 -22.33 -3.26
CA ALA A 93 5.00 -23.06 -2.39
C ALA A 93 4.60 -22.95 -0.91
N THR A 94 4.10 -21.78 -0.49
CA THR A 94 3.62 -21.55 0.87
C THR A 94 2.44 -22.45 1.24
N ALA A 95 1.54 -22.77 0.29
CA ALA A 95 0.45 -23.73 0.50
C ALA A 95 0.94 -25.12 0.95
N PHE A 96 2.13 -25.51 0.54
CA PHE A 96 2.72 -26.82 0.84
C PHE A 96 3.78 -26.78 1.96
N SER A 97 3.84 -25.71 2.75
CA SER A 97 4.77 -25.60 3.88
C SER A 97 4.56 -26.71 4.89
N PRO A 98 5.60 -27.54 5.18
CA PRO A 98 5.49 -28.65 6.11
C PRO A 98 5.63 -28.22 7.58
N ASN A 99 6.21 -27.08 7.84
CA ASN A 99 6.45 -26.54 9.18
C ASN A 99 6.57 -25.00 9.16
N LEU A 100 6.55 -24.40 10.35
CA LEU A 100 6.60 -22.95 10.52
C LEU A 100 7.86 -22.31 9.92
N THR A 101 9.02 -22.95 10.04
CA THR A 101 10.29 -22.39 9.52
C THR A 101 10.24 -22.23 8.01
N VAL A 102 9.79 -23.27 7.29
CA VAL A 102 9.62 -23.21 5.83
C VAL A 102 8.59 -22.14 5.46
N PHE A 103 7.47 -22.08 6.19
CA PHE A 103 6.44 -21.07 6.00
C PHE A 103 7.03 -19.66 6.12
N ILE A 104 7.78 -19.37 7.20
CA ILE A 104 8.41 -18.06 7.44
C ILE A 104 9.43 -17.71 6.33
N VAL A 105 10.26 -18.68 5.94
CA VAL A 105 11.25 -18.44 4.87
C VAL A 105 10.58 -18.12 3.55
N LEU A 106 9.54 -18.86 3.18
CA LEU A 106 8.77 -18.58 1.95
C LEU A 106 8.08 -17.22 2.00
N ARG A 107 7.52 -16.82 3.16
CA ARG A 107 6.95 -15.49 3.36
C ARG A 107 7.99 -14.37 3.29
N ALA A 108 9.19 -14.61 3.78
CA ALA A 108 10.31 -13.69 3.67
C ALA A 108 10.74 -13.47 2.20
N LEU A 109 10.87 -14.56 1.43
CA LEU A 109 11.16 -14.50 -0.01
C LEU A 109 10.01 -13.84 -0.79
N TYR A 110 8.77 -14.16 -0.42
CA TYR A 110 7.57 -13.50 -0.97
C TYR A 110 7.62 -11.98 -0.76
N GLY A 111 8.07 -11.52 0.41
CA GLY A 111 8.24 -10.10 0.70
C GLY A 111 9.23 -9.41 -0.26
N ILE A 112 10.31 -10.10 -0.66
CA ILE A 112 11.23 -9.59 -1.68
C ILE A 112 10.53 -9.46 -3.02
N ALA A 113 9.80 -10.50 -3.46
CA ALA A 113 9.05 -10.44 -4.71
C ALA A 113 8.00 -9.31 -4.68
N MET A 114 7.16 -9.26 -3.65
CA MET A 114 6.12 -8.26 -3.46
C MET A 114 6.63 -6.80 -3.42
N GLY A 115 7.91 -6.60 -3.08
CA GLY A 115 8.50 -5.27 -2.92
C GLY A 115 8.58 -4.46 -4.23
N GLY A 116 8.61 -5.12 -5.39
CA GLY A 116 8.73 -4.50 -6.71
C GLY A 116 7.41 -3.99 -7.27
N GLU A 117 6.31 -4.67 -7.00
CA GLU A 117 5.05 -4.56 -7.73
C GLU A 117 4.48 -3.13 -7.73
N TRP A 118 4.23 -2.53 -6.57
CA TRP A 118 3.62 -1.20 -6.48
C TRP A 118 4.42 -0.12 -7.23
N GLY A 119 5.75 -0.12 -7.08
CA GLY A 119 6.61 0.85 -7.74
C GLY A 119 6.59 0.73 -9.26
N LEU A 120 6.65 -0.50 -9.77
CA LEU A 120 6.60 -0.81 -11.20
C LEU A 120 5.23 -0.47 -11.81
N GLY A 121 4.15 -0.90 -11.14
CA GLY A 121 2.78 -0.65 -11.58
C GLY A 121 2.46 0.85 -11.58
N ALA A 122 2.82 1.58 -10.51
CA ALA A 122 2.62 3.01 -10.43
C ALA A 122 3.41 3.78 -11.50
N ALA A 123 4.68 3.44 -11.71
CA ALA A 123 5.50 4.06 -12.76
C ALA A 123 4.91 3.80 -14.15
N LEU A 124 4.59 2.55 -14.46
CA LEU A 124 4.03 2.16 -15.75
C LEU A 124 2.70 2.87 -16.05
N ALA A 125 1.79 2.90 -15.07
CA ALA A 125 0.50 3.58 -15.20
C ALA A 125 0.67 5.10 -15.36
N MET A 126 1.45 5.75 -14.49
CA MET A 126 1.58 7.21 -14.49
C MET A 126 2.38 7.72 -15.70
N GLU A 127 3.33 6.95 -16.23
CA GLU A 127 4.08 7.29 -17.43
C GLU A 127 3.20 7.18 -18.70
N ALA A 128 2.24 6.24 -18.74
CA ALA A 128 1.32 6.06 -19.85
C ALA A 128 0.17 7.09 -19.90
N LEU A 129 -0.22 7.66 -18.75
CA LEU A 129 -1.40 8.51 -18.63
C LEU A 129 -1.12 10.00 -18.90
N PRO A 130 -2.08 10.72 -19.53
CA PRO A 130 -2.00 12.18 -19.68
C PRO A 130 -1.92 12.88 -18.33
N ALA A 131 -1.09 13.93 -18.22
CA ALA A 131 -0.86 14.67 -16.98
C ALA A 131 -2.16 15.13 -16.31
N GLN A 132 -3.14 15.58 -17.10
CA GLN A 132 -4.43 16.12 -16.63
C GLN A 132 -5.32 15.05 -15.95
N ARG A 133 -5.08 13.76 -16.21
CA ARG A 133 -5.87 12.65 -15.67
C ARG A 133 -5.17 11.89 -14.56
N ARG A 134 -3.87 12.11 -14.35
CA ARG A 134 -3.07 11.36 -13.36
C ARG A 134 -3.67 11.39 -11.95
N GLY A 135 -4.25 12.52 -11.53
CA GLY A 135 -4.88 12.62 -10.21
C GLY A 135 -6.01 11.63 -9.99
N LEU A 136 -6.95 11.54 -10.94
CA LEU A 136 -8.05 10.58 -10.89
C LEU A 136 -7.53 9.13 -10.91
N PHE A 137 -6.69 8.82 -11.88
CA PHE A 137 -6.18 7.45 -12.05
C PHE A 137 -5.19 7.06 -10.95
N SER A 138 -4.49 8.01 -10.32
CA SER A 138 -3.70 7.79 -9.13
C SER A 138 -4.57 7.31 -7.96
N GLY A 139 -5.70 8.00 -7.72
CA GLY A 139 -6.67 7.57 -6.72
C GLY A 139 -7.21 6.18 -7.02
N MET A 140 -7.67 5.93 -8.24
CA MET A 140 -8.16 4.62 -8.64
C MET A 140 -7.11 3.51 -8.49
N LEU A 141 -5.85 3.78 -8.87
CA LEU A 141 -4.77 2.80 -8.75
C LEU A 141 -4.50 2.44 -7.29
N GLN A 142 -4.45 3.43 -6.42
CA GLN A 142 -4.17 3.21 -5.01
C GLN A 142 -5.24 2.36 -4.33
N GLU A 143 -6.50 2.50 -4.73
CA GLU A 143 -7.60 1.73 -4.14
C GLU A 143 -7.62 0.25 -4.56
N GLY A 144 -6.70 -0.19 -5.41
CA GLY A 144 -6.42 -1.61 -5.61
C GLY A 144 -6.13 -2.32 -4.28
N TYR A 145 -5.47 -1.64 -3.33
CA TYR A 145 -5.19 -2.17 -1.99
C TYR A 145 -6.46 -2.52 -1.20
N ALA A 146 -7.41 -1.60 -1.12
CA ALA A 146 -8.69 -1.84 -0.46
C ALA A 146 -9.52 -2.91 -1.18
N CYS A 147 -9.49 -2.93 -2.52
CA CYS A 147 -10.14 -3.96 -3.31
C CYS A 147 -9.53 -5.35 -3.06
N GLY A 148 -8.19 -5.46 -2.94
CA GLY A 148 -7.50 -6.70 -2.60
C GLY A 148 -7.91 -7.23 -1.23
N TYR A 149 -8.00 -6.35 -0.23
CA TYR A 149 -8.46 -6.74 1.10
C TYR A 149 -9.92 -7.21 1.11
N LEU A 150 -10.79 -6.54 0.38
CA LEU A 150 -12.19 -6.98 0.23
C LEU A 150 -12.27 -8.37 -0.43
N LEU A 151 -11.48 -8.62 -1.47
CA LEU A 151 -11.41 -9.94 -2.13
C LEU A 151 -10.91 -11.01 -1.17
N ALA A 152 -9.85 -10.78 -0.41
CA ALA A 152 -9.33 -11.73 0.58
C ALA A 152 -10.37 -12.05 1.66
N SER A 153 -11.08 -11.04 2.14
CA SER A 153 -12.16 -11.18 3.12
C SER A 153 -13.34 -11.99 2.55
N LEU A 154 -13.72 -11.76 1.30
CA LEU A 154 -14.79 -12.47 0.62
C LEU A 154 -14.42 -13.94 0.43
N VAL A 155 -13.21 -14.23 -0.09
CA VAL A 155 -12.72 -15.60 -0.29
C VAL A 155 -12.62 -16.33 1.05
N PHE A 156 -12.12 -15.67 2.08
CA PHE A 156 -12.08 -16.23 3.44
C PHE A 156 -13.47 -16.58 3.95
N ALA A 157 -14.43 -15.66 3.85
CA ALA A 157 -15.78 -15.86 4.36
C ALA A 157 -16.55 -16.98 3.64
N THR A 158 -16.29 -17.19 2.34
CA THR A 158 -17.07 -18.11 1.51
C THR A 158 -16.42 -19.47 1.30
N LEU A 159 -15.09 -19.53 1.17
CA LEU A 159 -14.38 -20.73 0.76
C LEU A 159 -13.53 -21.37 1.86
N PHE A 160 -13.09 -20.60 2.87
CA PHE A 160 -12.15 -21.08 3.88
C PHE A 160 -12.59 -22.38 4.56
N THR A 161 -13.87 -22.50 4.91
CA THR A 161 -14.42 -23.71 5.57
C THR A 161 -14.34 -24.98 4.71
N HIS A 162 -14.21 -24.84 3.40
CA HIS A 162 -14.16 -25.96 2.45
C HIS A 162 -12.74 -26.31 2.03
N ILE A 163 -11.85 -25.31 1.90
CA ILE A 163 -10.51 -25.49 1.34
C ILE A 163 -9.38 -25.32 2.34
N GLY A 164 -9.68 -24.79 3.54
CA GLY A 164 -8.68 -24.50 4.57
C GLY A 164 -7.66 -23.45 4.15
N TRP A 165 -6.68 -23.17 5.00
CA TRP A 165 -5.68 -22.15 4.74
C TRP A 165 -4.75 -22.47 3.55
N ARG A 166 -4.44 -23.77 3.33
CA ARG A 166 -3.64 -24.18 2.17
C ARG A 166 -4.34 -23.89 0.85
N GLY A 167 -5.64 -24.18 0.78
CA GLY A 167 -6.45 -23.86 -0.39
C GLY A 167 -6.53 -22.36 -0.67
N MET A 168 -6.53 -21.52 0.38
CA MET A 168 -6.48 -20.06 0.24
C MET A 168 -5.19 -19.63 -0.48
N PHE A 169 -4.03 -20.17 -0.12
CA PHE A 169 -2.75 -19.89 -0.80
C PHE A 169 -2.71 -20.42 -2.23
N VAL A 170 -3.39 -21.54 -2.52
CA VAL A 170 -3.54 -21.99 -3.92
C VAL A 170 -4.35 -20.99 -4.74
N ILE A 171 -5.44 -20.43 -4.20
CA ILE A 171 -6.20 -19.35 -4.85
C ILE A 171 -5.32 -18.11 -5.04
N GLY A 172 -4.43 -17.82 -4.10
CA GLY A 172 -3.43 -16.74 -4.18
C GLY A 172 -2.45 -16.89 -5.37
N THR A 173 -2.49 -17.96 -6.15
CA THR A 173 -1.71 -18.08 -7.39
C THR A 173 -2.38 -17.46 -8.62
N LEU A 174 -3.64 -17.04 -8.51
CA LEU A 174 -4.39 -16.44 -9.62
C LEU A 174 -3.70 -15.22 -10.26
N PRO A 175 -2.93 -14.39 -9.54
CA PRO A 175 -2.14 -13.32 -10.16
C PRO A 175 -1.26 -13.75 -11.32
N ALA A 176 -0.78 -15.01 -11.36
CA ALA A 176 -0.03 -15.55 -12.49
C ALA A 176 -0.77 -15.42 -13.84
N LEU A 177 -2.10 -15.44 -13.82
CA LEU A 177 -2.92 -15.28 -15.04
C LEU A 177 -2.78 -13.86 -15.62
N LEU A 178 -2.52 -12.85 -14.79
CA LEU A 178 -2.32 -11.48 -15.24
C LEU A 178 -1.07 -11.32 -16.12
N ILE A 179 -0.08 -12.21 -15.97
CA ILE A 179 1.14 -12.21 -16.79
C ILE A 179 0.79 -12.36 -18.26
N PHE A 180 -0.16 -13.24 -18.61
CA PHE A 180 -0.59 -13.44 -19.99
C PHE A 180 -1.29 -12.19 -20.55
N PHE A 181 -2.10 -11.52 -19.72
CA PHE A 181 -2.73 -10.26 -20.10
C PHE A 181 -1.70 -9.17 -20.37
N ILE A 182 -0.71 -9.01 -19.47
CA ILE A 182 0.36 -8.02 -19.61
C ILE A 182 1.18 -8.30 -20.87
N ARG A 183 1.60 -9.55 -21.06
CA ARG A 183 2.41 -9.94 -22.23
C ARG A 183 1.72 -9.61 -23.56
N ARG A 184 0.39 -9.78 -23.64
CA ARG A 184 -0.36 -9.61 -24.90
C ARG A 184 -0.83 -8.17 -25.13
N ASN A 185 -1.17 -7.43 -24.09
CA ASN A 185 -1.98 -6.21 -24.21
C ASN A 185 -1.30 -4.94 -23.68
N VAL A 186 -0.17 -5.05 -22.98
CA VAL A 186 0.48 -3.90 -22.36
C VAL A 186 1.78 -3.60 -23.11
N PRO A 187 1.90 -2.41 -23.73
CA PRO A 187 3.16 -1.97 -24.31
C PRO A 187 4.16 -1.58 -23.22
N GLU A 188 5.43 -1.44 -23.60
CA GLU A 188 6.45 -0.84 -22.73
C GLU A 188 6.18 0.66 -22.55
N SER A 189 6.70 1.24 -21.46
CA SER A 189 6.57 2.66 -21.16
C SER A 189 7.15 3.52 -22.29
N PRO A 190 6.35 4.43 -22.90
CA PRO A 190 6.87 5.36 -23.90
C PRO A 190 8.01 6.25 -23.34
N ALA A 191 7.88 6.70 -22.10
CA ALA A 191 8.90 7.53 -21.45
C ALA A 191 10.22 6.77 -21.24
N TRP A 192 10.17 5.44 -21.04
CA TRP A 192 11.37 4.62 -20.97
C TRP A 192 11.99 4.42 -22.34
N LEU A 193 11.20 4.14 -23.37
CA LEU A 193 11.70 3.92 -24.73
C LEU A 193 12.47 5.13 -25.27
N HIS A 194 12.00 6.35 -25.02
CA HIS A 194 12.68 7.59 -25.45
C HIS A 194 14.01 7.83 -24.76
N GLY A 195 14.23 7.34 -23.53
CA GLY A 195 15.47 7.52 -22.78
C GLY A 195 16.41 6.31 -22.77
N GLN A 196 16.11 5.25 -23.53
CA GLN A 196 16.78 3.95 -23.43
C GLN A 196 18.29 4.00 -23.72
N ALA A 197 18.70 4.67 -24.78
CA ALA A 197 20.12 4.70 -25.22
C ALA A 197 21.04 5.35 -24.17
N GLU A 198 20.61 6.46 -23.56
CA GLU A 198 21.38 7.17 -22.55
C GLU A 198 21.48 6.40 -21.23
N ARG A 199 20.42 5.68 -20.86
CA ARG A 199 20.34 4.92 -19.60
C ARG A 199 21.20 3.67 -19.62
N ILE A 200 21.24 2.93 -20.72
CA ILE A 200 22.09 1.74 -20.88
C ILE A 200 23.57 2.12 -20.74
N ALA A 201 23.99 3.25 -21.31
CA ALA A 201 25.36 3.72 -21.25
C ALA A 201 25.81 4.12 -19.83
N GLN A 202 24.89 4.51 -18.94
CA GLN A 202 25.18 5.07 -17.61
C GLN A 202 24.90 4.10 -16.44
N ALA A 203 24.45 2.88 -16.72
CA ALA A 203 23.81 1.98 -15.75
C ALA A 203 24.64 1.55 -14.51
N PRO A 204 25.96 1.31 -14.53
CA PRO A 204 26.64 0.64 -13.41
C PRO A 204 26.64 1.42 -12.09
N HIS A 205 26.55 2.74 -12.13
CA HIS A 205 26.61 3.61 -10.93
C HIS A 205 25.49 4.65 -10.87
N LEU A 206 24.46 4.51 -11.70
CA LEU A 206 23.41 5.50 -11.86
C LEU A 206 22.66 5.75 -10.55
N LEU A 207 22.22 4.68 -9.87
CA LEU A 207 21.50 4.80 -8.60
C LEU A 207 22.33 5.54 -7.53
N LEU A 208 23.58 5.13 -7.34
CA LEU A 208 24.45 5.75 -6.35
C LEU A 208 24.78 7.21 -6.69
N ARG A 209 24.99 7.50 -7.98
CA ARG A 209 25.26 8.87 -8.46
C ARG A 209 24.06 9.78 -8.24
N VAL A 210 22.85 9.34 -8.63
CA VAL A 210 21.62 10.12 -8.45
C VAL A 210 21.28 10.23 -6.96
N PHE A 211 21.47 9.17 -6.18
CA PHE A 211 21.30 9.22 -4.73
C PHE A 211 22.24 10.26 -4.10
N LYS A 212 23.54 10.24 -4.40
CA LYS A 212 24.51 11.23 -3.89
C LYS A 212 24.15 12.67 -4.29
N ALA A 213 23.67 12.86 -5.51
CA ALA A 213 23.29 14.19 -6.01
C ALA A 213 21.97 14.71 -5.42
N ARG A 214 21.05 13.81 -5.06
CA ARG A 214 19.67 14.14 -4.64
C ARG A 214 19.26 13.49 -3.33
N TRP A 215 20.21 13.13 -2.45
CA TRP A 215 19.91 12.46 -1.18
C TRP A 215 18.86 13.17 -0.31
N PRO A 216 18.77 14.53 -0.29
CA PRO A 216 17.74 15.17 0.51
C PRO A 216 16.32 14.83 0.03
N LEU A 217 16.13 14.65 -1.29
CA LEU A 217 14.85 14.22 -1.86
C LEU A 217 14.50 12.79 -1.44
N PHE A 218 15.48 11.86 -1.47
CA PHE A 218 15.26 10.47 -1.03
C PHE A 218 14.88 10.42 0.46
N VAL A 219 15.65 11.08 1.31
CA VAL A 219 15.40 11.13 2.74
C VAL A 219 14.05 11.76 3.03
N TYR A 220 13.75 12.89 2.41
CA TYR A 220 12.44 13.54 2.53
C TYR A 220 11.30 12.57 2.15
N CYS A 221 11.37 11.92 0.99
CA CYS A 221 10.31 11.01 0.55
C CYS A 221 10.16 9.78 1.46
N ILE A 222 11.26 9.22 1.99
CA ILE A 222 11.21 8.10 2.93
C ILE A 222 10.44 8.52 4.20
N PHE A 223 10.79 9.66 4.82
CA PHE A 223 10.09 10.14 6.01
C PHE A 223 8.66 10.59 5.74
N PHE A 224 8.41 11.22 4.59
CA PHE A 224 7.07 11.55 4.15
C PHE A 224 6.19 10.30 4.04
N LEU A 225 6.69 9.26 3.38
CA LEU A 225 5.97 8.00 3.24
C LEU A 225 5.90 7.19 4.54
N ALA A 226 6.89 7.30 5.43
CA ALA A 226 6.76 6.76 6.77
C ALA A 226 5.57 7.40 7.50
N GLY A 227 5.41 8.72 7.44
CA GLY A 227 4.24 9.42 7.99
C GLY A 227 2.92 8.94 7.38
N MET A 228 2.88 8.77 6.07
CA MET A 228 1.71 8.24 5.37
C MET A 228 1.38 6.80 5.82
N ASN A 229 2.40 5.93 5.95
CA ASN A 229 2.22 4.56 6.42
C ASN A 229 1.81 4.51 7.90
N PHE A 230 2.43 5.30 8.79
CA PHE A 230 1.99 5.42 10.18
C PHE A 230 0.51 5.81 10.29
N MET A 231 0.08 6.79 9.49
CA MET A 231 -1.29 7.25 9.45
C MET A 231 -2.25 6.15 8.96
N SER A 232 -1.87 5.38 7.94
CA SER A 232 -2.68 4.29 7.39
C SER A 232 -2.74 3.10 8.35
N HIS A 233 -1.59 2.53 8.72
CA HIS A 233 -1.52 1.37 9.61
C HIS A 233 -2.11 1.67 10.99
N GLY A 234 -1.82 2.85 11.58
CA GLY A 234 -2.35 3.23 12.89
C GLY A 234 -3.87 3.46 12.92
N THR A 235 -4.51 3.60 11.77
CA THR A 235 -5.97 3.70 11.73
C THR A 235 -6.68 2.44 11.22
N GLN A 236 -5.95 1.49 10.66
CA GLN A 236 -6.50 0.27 10.07
C GLN A 236 -6.21 -0.99 10.89
N ASP A 237 -4.94 -1.21 11.26
CA ASP A 237 -4.49 -2.49 11.79
C ASP A 237 -5.12 -2.85 13.14
N PRO A 238 -5.18 -1.96 14.15
CA PRO A 238 -5.82 -2.25 15.43
C PRO A 238 -7.34 -2.16 15.40
N TYR A 239 -7.92 -1.48 14.39
CA TYR A 239 -9.32 -1.07 14.42
C TYR A 239 -10.29 -2.25 14.54
N VAL A 240 -10.15 -3.28 13.72
CA VAL A 240 -11.06 -4.44 13.73
C VAL A 240 -10.77 -5.35 14.93
N SER A 241 -9.53 -5.84 15.03
CA SER A 241 -9.19 -6.91 15.96
C SER A 241 -9.04 -6.45 17.41
N ALA A 242 -8.41 -5.30 17.64
CA ALA A 242 -8.13 -4.82 18.97
C ALA A 242 -9.22 -3.89 19.52
N PHE A 243 -9.79 -3.03 18.68
CA PHE A 243 -10.76 -2.04 19.11
C PHE A 243 -12.20 -2.54 18.98
N LEU A 244 -12.69 -2.91 17.78
CA LEU A 244 -14.09 -3.33 17.60
C LEU A 244 -14.39 -4.67 18.28
N ASP A 245 -13.56 -5.70 18.03
CA ASP A 245 -13.74 -7.02 18.62
C ASP A 245 -13.21 -7.06 20.07
N GLY A 246 -11.99 -6.57 20.31
CA GLY A 246 -11.33 -6.64 21.61
C GLY A 246 -11.96 -5.72 22.66
N GLN A 247 -12.01 -4.40 22.43
CA GLN A 247 -12.47 -3.41 23.42
C GLN A 247 -13.99 -3.23 23.43
N HIS A 248 -14.64 -3.12 22.25
CA HIS A 248 -16.09 -3.01 22.13
C HIS A 248 -16.82 -4.35 22.20
N ARG A 249 -16.11 -5.48 22.12
CA ARG A 249 -16.66 -6.85 22.16
C ARG A 249 -17.77 -7.10 21.14
N LEU A 250 -17.63 -6.51 19.95
CA LEU A 250 -18.57 -6.74 18.87
C LEU A 250 -18.35 -8.14 18.28
N SER A 251 -19.43 -8.76 17.80
CA SER A 251 -19.29 -10.02 17.09
C SER A 251 -18.43 -9.86 15.82
N PRO A 252 -17.70 -10.90 15.41
CA PRO A 252 -16.86 -10.83 14.19
C PRO A 252 -17.61 -10.38 12.94
N GLY A 253 -18.89 -10.80 12.79
CA GLY A 253 -19.74 -10.37 11.68
C GLY A 253 -20.04 -8.87 11.70
N LEU A 254 -20.30 -8.30 12.88
CA LEU A 254 -20.59 -6.87 13.01
C LEU A 254 -19.33 -6.02 12.86
N ALA A 255 -18.21 -6.43 13.46
CA ALA A 255 -16.91 -5.80 13.28
C ALA A 255 -16.48 -5.81 11.80
N GLY A 256 -16.70 -6.95 11.13
CA GLY A 256 -16.46 -7.07 9.69
C GLY A 256 -17.34 -6.15 8.84
N THR A 257 -18.63 -6.01 9.21
CA THR A 257 -19.55 -5.09 8.50
C THR A 257 -19.10 -3.63 8.65
N ILE A 258 -18.71 -3.21 9.86
CA ILE A 258 -18.16 -1.86 10.09
C ILE A 258 -16.89 -1.66 9.25
N ASN A 259 -16.01 -2.66 9.17
CA ASN A 259 -14.80 -2.59 8.36
C ASN A 259 -15.09 -2.51 6.85
N ILE A 260 -16.10 -3.22 6.35
CA ILE A 260 -16.55 -3.07 4.95
C ILE A 260 -16.99 -1.64 4.68
N ILE A 261 -17.78 -1.03 5.58
CA ILE A 261 -18.21 0.37 5.45
C ILE A 261 -16.99 1.31 5.44
N ALA A 262 -16.02 1.09 6.32
CA ALA A 262 -14.78 1.85 6.36
C ALA A 262 -13.99 1.72 5.04
N ASN A 263 -13.89 0.52 4.46
CA ASN A 263 -13.22 0.29 3.17
C ASN A 263 -13.97 0.94 1.98
N VAL A 264 -15.31 1.00 2.02
CA VAL A 264 -16.07 1.79 1.03
C VAL A 264 -15.69 3.27 1.15
N GLY A 265 -15.52 3.78 2.37
CA GLY A 265 -14.99 5.11 2.63
C GLY A 265 -13.58 5.31 2.05
N ALA A 266 -12.69 4.33 2.22
CA ALA A 266 -11.34 4.31 1.66
C ALA A 266 -11.37 4.50 0.14
N ILE A 267 -12.09 3.62 -0.56
CA ILE A 267 -12.20 3.64 -2.04
C ILE A 267 -12.77 4.98 -2.52
N ALA A 268 -13.84 5.45 -1.91
CA ALA A 268 -14.47 6.72 -2.28
C ALA A 268 -13.52 7.90 -2.04
N GLY A 269 -12.81 7.91 -0.91
CA GLY A 269 -11.85 8.95 -0.54
C GLY A 269 -10.66 9.03 -1.48
N GLY A 270 -10.02 7.90 -1.78
CA GLY A 270 -8.87 7.83 -2.66
C GLY A 270 -9.19 8.33 -4.07
N ILE A 271 -10.31 7.91 -4.64
CA ILE A 271 -10.77 8.37 -5.96
C ILE A 271 -11.10 9.88 -5.92
N PHE A 272 -11.87 10.31 -4.92
CA PHE A 272 -12.30 11.71 -4.79
C PHE A 272 -11.11 12.65 -4.64
N PHE A 273 -10.26 12.42 -3.64
CA PHE A 273 -9.13 13.30 -3.36
C PHE A 273 -7.99 13.15 -4.38
N GLY A 274 -7.80 11.95 -4.94
CA GLY A 274 -6.92 11.77 -6.08
C GLY A 274 -7.29 12.69 -7.24
N ALA A 275 -8.57 12.69 -7.65
CA ALA A 275 -9.08 13.58 -8.68
C ALA A 275 -9.03 15.06 -8.27
N PHE A 276 -9.44 15.38 -7.04
CA PHE A 276 -9.48 16.75 -6.51
C PHE A 276 -8.09 17.39 -6.42
N SER A 277 -7.05 16.58 -6.15
CA SER A 277 -5.65 17.02 -6.09
C SER A 277 -5.15 17.64 -7.39
N GLN A 278 -5.79 17.31 -8.53
CA GLN A 278 -5.47 17.94 -9.81
C GLN A 278 -5.82 19.44 -9.84
N ARG A 279 -6.86 19.83 -9.09
CA ARG A 279 -7.33 21.22 -9.04
C ARG A 279 -6.57 22.07 -8.04
N ILE A 280 -6.44 21.59 -6.79
CA ILE A 280 -5.88 22.39 -5.68
C ILE A 280 -4.38 22.13 -5.42
N GLY A 281 -3.82 21.06 -6.00
CA GLY A 281 -2.42 20.64 -5.79
C GLY A 281 -2.31 19.40 -4.93
N ARG A 282 -1.21 18.64 -5.12
CA ARG A 282 -0.99 17.35 -4.46
C ARG A 282 -0.84 17.52 -2.95
N ARG A 283 0.11 18.37 -2.53
CA ARG A 283 0.43 18.59 -1.12
C ARG A 283 -0.71 19.23 -0.34
N ARG A 284 -1.39 20.23 -0.96
CA ARG A 284 -2.56 20.87 -0.32
C ARG A 284 -3.65 19.85 -0.03
N THR A 285 -3.90 18.92 -0.95
CA THR A 285 -4.88 17.85 -0.75
C THR A 285 -4.49 16.94 0.40
N ILE A 286 -3.22 16.50 0.46
CA ILE A 286 -2.72 15.64 1.54
C ILE A 286 -2.85 16.36 2.90
N ILE A 287 -2.41 17.61 3.00
CA ILE A 287 -2.52 18.42 4.22
C ILE A 287 -3.98 18.56 4.65
N ALA A 288 -4.89 18.86 3.70
CA ALA A 288 -6.32 18.96 3.99
C ALA A 288 -6.89 17.64 4.55
N CYS A 289 -6.53 16.51 3.94
CA CYS A 289 -6.93 15.18 4.43
C CYS A 289 -6.41 14.94 5.85
N CYS A 290 -5.14 15.25 6.14
CA CYS A 290 -4.56 15.10 7.47
C CYS A 290 -5.29 15.96 8.52
N VAL A 291 -5.58 17.22 8.21
CA VAL A 291 -6.30 18.13 9.11
C VAL A 291 -7.74 17.66 9.36
N LEU A 292 -8.44 17.22 8.31
CA LEU A 292 -9.80 16.70 8.45
C LEU A 292 -9.82 15.36 9.21
N ALA A 293 -8.82 14.50 9.02
CA ALA A 293 -8.68 13.27 9.80
C ALA A 293 -8.53 13.56 11.30
N LEU A 294 -7.76 14.57 11.68
CA LEU A 294 -7.64 15.01 13.09
C LEU A 294 -9.02 15.38 13.69
N ALA A 295 -9.85 16.07 12.91
CA ALA A 295 -11.21 16.45 13.36
C ALA A 295 -12.15 15.25 13.50
N ILE A 296 -11.86 14.12 12.80
CA ILE A 296 -12.69 12.90 12.85
C ILE A 296 -12.29 11.98 14.00
N ILE A 297 -11.07 12.09 14.55
CA ILE A 297 -10.57 11.21 15.62
C ILE A 297 -11.58 11.05 16.77
N PRO A 298 -12.21 12.11 17.31
CA PRO A 298 -13.17 11.95 18.40
C PRO A 298 -14.35 11.06 18.04
N LEU A 299 -14.90 11.21 16.85
CA LEU A 299 -16.01 10.39 16.35
C LEU A 299 -15.56 8.94 16.11
N TRP A 300 -14.37 8.74 15.55
CA TRP A 300 -13.85 7.43 15.19
C TRP A 300 -13.41 6.59 16.40
N ALA A 301 -12.72 7.19 17.35
CA ALA A 301 -12.11 6.46 18.47
C ALA A 301 -12.98 6.39 19.74
N PHE A 302 -13.87 7.38 19.97
CA PHE A 302 -14.60 7.48 21.23
C PHE A 302 -16.11 7.28 21.10
N SER A 303 -16.60 6.84 19.94
CA SER A 303 -18.01 6.49 19.74
C SER A 303 -18.33 5.15 20.37
N ASN A 304 -19.55 5.05 20.92
CA ASN A 304 -20.04 3.86 21.62
C ASN A 304 -21.26 3.20 20.94
N THR A 305 -21.74 3.75 19.83
CA THR A 305 -22.84 3.16 19.08
C THR A 305 -22.36 2.60 17.75
N ILE A 306 -22.94 1.48 17.31
CA ILE A 306 -22.60 0.82 16.05
C ILE A 306 -22.65 1.79 14.87
N ALA A 307 -23.69 2.62 14.81
CA ALA A 307 -23.86 3.59 13.72
C ALA A 307 -22.72 4.63 13.70
N LEU A 308 -22.35 5.18 14.86
CA LEU A 308 -21.29 6.17 14.96
C LEU A 308 -19.91 5.55 14.72
N LEU A 309 -19.66 4.30 15.17
CA LEU A 309 -18.44 3.55 14.84
C LEU A 309 -18.32 3.33 13.33
N ALA A 310 -19.40 2.95 12.66
CA ALA A 310 -19.41 2.77 11.21
C ALA A 310 -19.18 4.10 10.45
N ILE A 311 -19.85 5.19 10.87
CA ILE A 311 -19.67 6.53 10.29
C ILE A 311 -18.25 7.04 10.56
N GLY A 312 -17.75 6.89 11.78
CA GLY A 312 -16.38 7.27 12.16
C GLY A 312 -15.34 6.51 11.34
N GLY A 313 -15.51 5.19 11.20
CA GLY A 313 -14.65 4.35 10.36
C GLY A 313 -14.67 4.77 8.89
N PHE A 314 -15.85 4.98 8.32
CA PHE A 314 -16.02 5.48 6.96
C PHE A 314 -15.29 6.81 6.74
N LEU A 315 -15.58 7.81 7.57
CA LEU A 315 -14.99 9.14 7.43
C LEU A 315 -13.49 9.14 7.66
N MET A 316 -13.00 8.38 8.63
CA MET A 316 -11.55 8.26 8.88
C MET A 316 -10.87 7.68 7.65
N GLN A 317 -11.32 6.55 7.13
CA GLN A 317 -10.71 5.93 5.97
C GLN A 317 -10.91 6.75 4.68
N PHE A 318 -12.01 7.49 4.56
CA PHE A 318 -12.23 8.44 3.46
C PHE A 318 -11.13 9.53 3.43
N MET A 319 -10.68 10.02 4.59
CA MET A 319 -9.58 11.01 4.67
C MET A 319 -8.21 10.36 4.50
N ILE A 320 -7.95 9.25 5.20
CA ILE A 320 -6.64 8.58 5.18
C ILE A 320 -6.31 8.06 3.78
N GLN A 321 -7.21 7.28 3.18
CA GLN A 321 -6.99 6.77 1.82
C GLN A 321 -7.18 7.88 0.77
N GLY A 322 -7.93 8.93 1.10
CA GLY A 322 -7.97 10.15 0.30
C GLY A 322 -6.60 10.79 0.10
N ALA A 323 -5.80 10.89 1.17
CA ALA A 323 -4.42 11.34 1.07
C ALA A 323 -3.55 10.35 0.26
N TRP A 324 -3.72 9.04 0.46
CA TRP A 324 -3.02 8.00 -0.29
C TRP A 324 -3.33 8.00 -1.78
N GLY A 325 -4.57 8.29 -2.18
CA GLY A 325 -4.96 8.38 -3.58
C GLY A 325 -4.17 9.42 -4.41
N VAL A 326 -3.51 10.36 -3.73
CA VAL A 326 -2.64 11.37 -4.36
C VAL A 326 -1.22 10.87 -4.58
N ILE A 327 -0.76 9.90 -3.78
CA ILE A 327 0.66 9.50 -3.68
C ILE A 327 1.23 8.95 -4.99
N PRO A 328 0.58 8.01 -5.72
CA PRO A 328 1.15 7.49 -6.97
C PRO A 328 1.50 8.59 -7.98
N ALA A 329 0.60 9.57 -8.17
CA ALA A 329 0.87 10.70 -9.05
C ALA A 329 2.00 11.59 -8.50
N HIS A 330 1.91 11.97 -7.22
CA HIS A 330 2.86 12.89 -6.60
C HIS A 330 4.29 12.36 -6.65
N LEU A 331 4.51 11.10 -6.24
CA LEU A 331 5.84 10.50 -6.25
C LEU A 331 6.44 10.38 -7.65
N ASN A 332 5.63 9.98 -8.63
CA ASN A 332 6.11 9.88 -10.00
C ASN A 332 6.43 11.25 -10.61
N GLU A 333 5.64 12.29 -10.28
CA GLU A 333 5.87 13.66 -10.74
C GLU A 333 7.17 14.25 -10.20
N ILE A 334 7.53 13.98 -8.93
CA ILE A 334 8.78 14.49 -8.31
C ILE A 334 9.98 13.56 -8.49
N SER A 335 9.79 12.35 -9.02
CA SER A 335 10.87 11.39 -9.24
C SER A 335 11.94 11.93 -10.18
N PRO A 336 13.23 11.64 -9.92
CA PRO A 336 14.29 11.85 -10.88
C PRO A 336 13.99 11.09 -12.18
N PRO A 337 14.11 11.72 -13.37
CA PRO A 337 13.79 11.07 -14.66
C PRO A 337 14.51 9.74 -14.86
N GLU A 338 15.74 9.67 -14.35
CA GLU A 338 16.65 8.54 -14.50
C GLU A 338 16.23 7.32 -13.65
N LEU A 339 15.49 7.55 -12.55
CA LEU A 339 15.15 6.53 -11.55
C LEU A 339 13.64 6.40 -11.32
N ARG A 340 12.80 6.69 -12.31
CA ARG A 340 11.32 6.60 -12.13
C ARG A 340 10.83 5.20 -11.84
N GLY A 341 11.52 4.16 -12.30
CA GLY A 341 11.20 2.78 -11.98
C GLY A 341 11.58 2.39 -10.55
N THR A 342 12.70 2.95 -10.03
CA THR A 342 13.21 2.62 -8.70
C THR A 342 12.71 3.55 -7.61
N PHE A 343 12.69 4.87 -7.87
CA PHE A 343 12.52 5.89 -6.83
C PHE A 343 11.17 5.78 -6.07
N PRO A 344 10.00 5.66 -6.73
CA PRO A 344 8.73 5.56 -6.02
C PRO A 344 8.65 4.31 -5.13
N GLY A 345 8.98 3.14 -5.68
CA GLY A 345 8.97 1.87 -4.96
C GLY A 345 9.96 1.85 -3.80
N PHE A 346 11.20 2.31 -4.04
CA PHE A 346 12.24 2.41 -3.01
C PHE A 346 11.78 3.27 -1.83
N THR A 347 11.36 4.51 -2.08
CA THR A 347 10.98 5.45 -1.03
C THR A 347 9.74 4.97 -0.26
N TYR A 348 8.77 4.36 -0.97
CA TYR A 348 7.59 3.77 -0.35
C TYR A 348 7.93 2.61 0.58
N GLN A 349 8.73 1.66 0.13
CA GLN A 349 9.04 0.48 0.92
C GLN A 349 9.95 0.78 2.12
N PHE A 350 10.87 1.73 1.98
CA PHE A 350 11.63 2.21 3.15
C PHE A 350 10.77 2.98 4.14
N GLY A 351 9.81 3.77 3.66
CA GLY A 351 8.80 4.39 4.52
C GLY A 351 7.95 3.36 5.26
N ASN A 352 7.54 2.29 4.58
CA ASN A 352 6.79 1.19 5.16
C ASN A 352 7.61 0.40 6.20
N LEU A 353 8.90 0.16 5.93
CA LEU A 353 9.81 -0.45 6.90
C LEU A 353 9.86 0.34 8.22
N LEU A 354 9.96 1.68 8.14
CA LEU A 354 9.96 2.53 9.34
C LEU A 354 8.63 2.43 10.10
N ALA A 355 7.52 2.24 9.41
CA ALA A 355 6.19 2.12 9.99
C ALA A 355 5.80 0.67 10.36
N SER A 356 6.61 -0.33 10.08
CA SER A 356 6.28 -1.75 10.29
C SER A 356 5.94 -2.11 11.75
N GLY A 357 6.43 -1.33 12.71
CA GLY A 357 6.17 -1.51 14.14
C GLY A 357 4.87 -0.88 14.67
N THR A 358 4.06 -0.24 13.83
CA THR A 358 2.89 0.55 14.24
C THR A 358 1.96 -0.19 15.19
N LEU A 359 1.47 -1.37 14.79
CA LEU A 359 0.54 -2.17 15.62
C LEU A 359 1.14 -2.55 16.97
N THR A 360 2.43 -2.88 17.00
CA THR A 360 3.14 -3.21 18.26
C THR A 360 3.24 -1.99 19.17
N ILE A 361 3.54 -0.82 18.61
CA ILE A 361 3.61 0.44 19.35
C ILE A 361 2.25 0.76 19.96
N GLU A 362 1.16 0.66 19.20
CA GLU A 362 -0.19 0.91 19.70
C GLU A 362 -0.61 -0.09 20.78
N ALA A 363 -0.27 -1.37 20.60
CA ALA A 363 -0.55 -2.40 21.60
C ALA A 363 0.20 -2.13 22.92
N VAL A 364 1.46 -1.68 22.86
CA VAL A 364 2.25 -1.28 24.03
C VAL A 364 1.65 -0.04 24.68
N LEU A 365 1.28 0.98 23.91
CA LEU A 365 0.64 2.19 24.42
C LEU A 365 -0.68 1.86 25.12
N ALA A 366 -1.53 1.04 24.52
CA ALA A 366 -2.81 0.62 25.10
C ALA A 366 -2.62 -0.18 26.40
N SER A 367 -1.63 -1.08 26.46
CA SER A 367 -1.45 -2.01 27.56
C SER A 367 -0.67 -1.43 28.74
N HIS A 368 0.26 -0.50 28.48
CA HIS A 368 1.20 0.01 29.50
C HIS A 368 0.99 1.47 29.83
N THR A 369 0.61 2.31 28.87
CA THR A 369 0.51 3.76 29.03
C THR A 369 -0.95 4.20 29.24
N PHE A 370 -1.84 3.76 28.35
CA PHE A 370 -3.23 4.15 28.36
C PHE A 370 -4.09 2.98 28.83
N ARG A 371 -4.52 3.03 30.09
CA ARG A 371 -5.40 2.01 30.68
C ARG A 371 -6.75 2.60 31.04
N THR A 372 -7.79 1.80 30.85
CA THR A 372 -9.12 2.14 31.35
C THR A 372 -9.10 2.22 32.89
N PRO A 373 -10.07 2.88 33.55
CA PRO A 373 -10.17 2.88 35.01
C PRO A 373 -10.22 1.48 35.63
N ALA A 374 -10.64 0.47 34.86
CA ALA A 374 -10.65 -0.94 35.26
C ALA A 374 -9.29 -1.66 35.03
N GLY A 375 -8.23 -0.92 34.63
CA GLY A 375 -6.90 -1.48 34.40
C GLY A 375 -6.73 -2.26 33.09
N GLN A 376 -7.75 -2.30 32.23
CA GLN A 376 -7.69 -2.95 30.92
C GLN A 376 -6.98 -2.08 29.89
N PRO A 377 -6.39 -2.66 28.81
CA PRO A 377 -5.85 -1.89 27.69
C PRO A 377 -6.89 -0.95 27.09
N ASP A 378 -6.50 0.32 26.84
CA ASP A 378 -7.37 1.31 26.21
C ASP A 378 -6.90 1.61 24.79
N PHE A 379 -7.43 0.83 23.84
CA PHE A 379 -7.14 1.01 22.41
C PHE A 379 -7.77 2.28 21.83
N ALA A 380 -8.89 2.76 22.39
CA ALA A 380 -9.50 4.01 21.94
C ALA A 380 -8.53 5.20 22.08
N VAL A 381 -7.94 5.34 23.28
CA VAL A 381 -6.97 6.42 23.55
C VAL A 381 -5.67 6.18 22.80
N ALA A 382 -5.14 4.94 22.79
CA ALA A 382 -3.88 4.63 22.10
C ALA A 382 -3.96 4.95 20.61
N MET A 383 -5.01 4.49 19.93
CA MET A 383 -5.28 4.75 18.52
C MET A 383 -5.50 6.24 18.24
N ALA A 384 -6.27 6.94 19.10
CA ALA A 384 -6.52 8.37 18.92
C ALA A 384 -5.22 9.18 18.99
N VAL A 385 -4.38 8.90 19.99
CA VAL A 385 -3.07 9.59 20.16
C VAL A 385 -2.15 9.26 19.00
N PHE A 386 -2.04 7.96 18.64
CA PHE A 386 -1.17 7.54 17.54
C PHE A 386 -1.61 8.15 16.21
N ALA A 387 -2.91 8.08 15.88
CA ALA A 387 -3.46 8.68 14.66
C ALA A 387 -3.24 10.19 14.61
N ALA A 388 -3.42 10.89 15.74
CA ALA A 388 -3.17 12.33 15.82
C ALA A 388 -1.70 12.67 15.52
N VAL A 389 -0.76 11.98 16.16
CA VAL A 389 0.67 12.17 15.92
C VAL A 389 1.05 11.85 14.48
N ALA A 390 0.54 10.74 13.95
CA ALA A 390 0.80 10.32 12.57
C ALA A 390 0.25 11.33 11.54
N CYS A 391 -0.99 11.82 11.73
CA CYS A 391 -1.59 12.83 10.86
C CYS A 391 -0.82 14.16 10.90
N VAL A 392 -0.41 14.62 12.09
CA VAL A 392 0.42 15.83 12.23
C VAL A 392 1.76 15.62 11.55
N PHE A 393 2.42 14.49 11.77
CA PHE A 393 3.71 14.19 11.14
C PHE A 393 3.61 14.12 9.61
N ALA A 394 2.63 13.40 9.06
CA ALA A 394 2.41 13.33 7.61
C ALA A 394 2.09 14.70 7.00
N GLY A 395 1.25 15.49 7.65
CA GLY A 395 0.93 16.86 7.24
C GLY A 395 2.14 17.79 7.24
N LEU A 396 2.98 17.73 8.29
CA LEU A 396 4.22 18.50 8.38
C LEU A 396 5.24 18.07 7.31
N MET A 397 5.35 16.76 7.02
CA MET A 397 6.19 16.28 5.93
C MET A 397 5.69 16.77 4.58
N ALA A 398 4.36 16.77 4.32
CA ALA A 398 3.80 17.34 3.11
C ALA A 398 4.09 18.85 2.99
N LEU A 399 4.04 19.58 4.09
CA LEU A 399 4.40 21.02 4.16
C LEU A 399 5.89 21.24 3.89
N LEU A 400 6.77 20.45 4.54
CA LEU A 400 8.21 20.51 4.33
C LEU A 400 8.58 20.30 2.86
N GLY A 401 7.79 19.51 2.13
CA GLY A 401 7.98 19.27 0.71
C GLY A 401 8.04 20.54 -0.15
N TYR A 402 7.38 21.63 0.25
CA TYR A 402 7.46 22.91 -0.48
C TYR A 402 8.88 23.47 -0.52
N PHE A 403 9.71 23.16 0.47
CA PHE A 403 11.09 23.64 0.57
C PHE A 403 12.10 22.64 -0.04
N VAL A 404 11.73 21.37 -0.23
CA VAL A 404 12.64 20.33 -0.72
C VAL A 404 12.56 20.17 -2.24
N VAL A 405 11.35 20.18 -2.81
CA VAL A 405 11.13 20.00 -4.25
C VAL A 405 9.87 20.71 -4.70
N PRO A 406 9.89 21.46 -5.83
CA PRO A 406 8.69 22.09 -6.37
C PRO A 406 7.64 21.05 -6.77
N GLU A 407 6.36 21.40 -6.64
CA GLU A 407 5.26 20.56 -7.11
C GLU A 407 5.19 20.59 -8.65
N GLN A 408 5.07 19.44 -9.28
CA GLN A 408 5.18 19.26 -10.73
C GLN A 408 3.95 18.55 -11.34
N ARG A 409 2.76 18.88 -10.88
CA ARG A 409 1.50 18.22 -11.27
C ARG A 409 1.18 18.26 -12.78
N GLU A 410 1.73 19.19 -13.53
CA GLU A 410 1.54 19.33 -14.98
C GLU A 410 2.72 18.79 -15.79
N ARG A 411 3.69 18.17 -15.11
CA ARG A 411 4.87 17.63 -15.77
C ARG A 411 4.49 16.57 -16.81
N THR A 412 4.88 16.81 -18.05
CA THR A 412 4.86 15.79 -19.10
C THR A 412 6.08 14.88 -18.91
N PHE A 413 5.89 13.59 -19.11
CA PHE A 413 6.99 12.61 -19.02
C PHE A 413 7.61 12.33 -20.39
N MET A 414 6.93 12.77 -21.44
CA MET A 414 7.47 12.82 -22.80
C MET A 414 7.88 14.27 -23.13
N PRO A 415 8.94 14.49 -23.89
CA PRO A 415 9.33 15.81 -24.39
C PRO A 415 8.26 16.41 -25.30
#